data_13120886565f25ff4f00d6703c44481e
#
_entry.id   13120886565f25ff4f00d6703c44481e
#
_cell.length_a   1.000
_cell.length_b   1.000
_cell.length_c   1.000
_cell.angle_alpha   90.00
_cell.angle_beta   90.00
_cell.angle_gamma   90.00
#
_symmetry.space_group_name_H-M   'P 1'
#
loop_
_entity.id
_entity.type
_entity.pdbx_description
1 polymer ?
#
loop_
_entity_poly.entity_id
_entity_poly.type
_entity_poly.pdbx_seq_one_letter_code
_entity_poly.pdbx_strand_id
1 'polypeptide(L)'
;MIRSPLILAGLALCLALSGCGGRTVGKTIDDQSLPSKVRAKVEGASPDLKTNSHVVVASYNGVVLLAGQTPRADLKELAGKAAQSAQGVRRVHNELQVLPPSSTLARLNDSTITTKITTQLLADGKVPSSQIKVITENGIVYLLGLITRQEAALATSIVQNVSGVQRIVRLFEYTN
;
A
#
# COMPACT_ATOMS: atom_id res chain seq x y z
N MET A 1 14.24 65.68 6.69
CA MET A 1 12.95 64.91 6.55
C MET A 1 13.04 64.10 5.29
N ILE A 2 13.54 62.87 5.40
CA ILE A 2 13.69 61.93 4.25
C ILE A 2 12.93 60.67 4.64
N ARG A 3 11.80 60.47 3.98
CA ARG A 3 10.99 59.24 4.12
C ARG A 3 11.42 58.25 3.01
N SER A 4 12.01 57.15 3.41
CA SER A 4 12.38 56.05 2.54
C SER A 4 11.15 55.25 2.11
N PRO A 5 10.96 54.97 0.81
CA PRO A 5 9.99 53.97 0.32
C PRO A 5 10.73 52.67 0.01
N LEU A 6 10.89 51.79 0.97
CA LEU A 6 11.57 50.52 0.81
C LEU A 6 10.80 49.38 1.51
N ILE A 7 9.49 49.31 1.31
CA ILE A 7 8.66 48.16 1.74
C ILE A 7 7.57 47.97 0.69
N LEU A 8 7.87 47.34 -0.44
CA LEU A 8 6.85 46.83 -1.39
C LEU A 8 7.51 45.97 -2.48
N ALA A 9 8.34 45.02 -2.11
CA ALA A 9 8.90 44.04 -3.07
C ALA A 9 9.12 42.67 -2.41
N GLY A 10 8.09 42.11 -1.79
CA GLY A 10 8.22 40.83 -1.07
C GLY A 10 6.97 39.97 -1.07
N LEU A 11 6.09 40.11 -2.03
CA LEU A 11 4.86 39.28 -2.05
C LEU A 11 4.44 38.88 -3.46
N ALA A 12 5.30 38.22 -4.21
CA ALA A 12 4.94 37.67 -5.52
C ALA A 12 5.84 36.49 -5.92
N LEU A 13 6.04 35.49 -5.02
CA LEU A 13 6.75 34.26 -5.41
C LEU A 13 6.23 33.04 -4.63
N CYS A 14 4.93 32.79 -4.69
CA CYS A 14 4.32 31.57 -4.14
C CYS A 14 3.10 31.16 -4.96
N LEU A 15 3.25 30.85 -6.25
CA LEU A 15 2.17 30.21 -7.04
C LEU A 15 2.72 29.63 -8.33
N ALA A 16 3.52 28.55 -8.25
CA ALA A 16 3.74 27.66 -9.40
C ALA A 16 4.25 26.29 -8.91
N LEU A 17 3.45 25.58 -8.13
CA LEU A 17 3.61 24.14 -7.89
C LEU A 17 2.29 23.44 -8.23
N SER A 18 1.81 23.61 -9.44
CA SER A 18 0.85 22.69 -10.06
C SER A 18 1.63 21.49 -10.58
N GLY A 19 2.06 20.62 -9.67
CA GLY A 19 2.68 19.35 -9.99
C GLY A 19 1.65 18.40 -10.57
N CYS A 20 1.84 17.99 -11.79
CA CYS A 20 1.17 16.89 -12.47
C CYS A 20 1.26 15.60 -11.64
N GLY A 21 0.14 15.04 -11.29
CA GLY A 21 0.03 13.70 -10.74
C GLY A 21 -1.44 13.39 -10.49
N GLY A 22 -2.01 12.42 -11.19
CA GLY A 22 -3.43 12.06 -11.19
C GLY A 22 -4.07 11.65 -9.86
N ARG A 23 -3.49 12.03 -8.72
CA ARG A 23 -4.06 11.86 -7.37
C ARG A 23 -4.38 13.21 -6.78
N THR A 24 -5.64 13.43 -6.41
CA THR A 24 -6.02 14.60 -5.61
C THR A 24 -5.43 14.47 -4.20
N VAL A 25 -5.01 15.58 -3.60
CA VAL A 25 -4.48 15.62 -2.22
C VAL A 25 -5.41 14.92 -1.23
N GLY A 26 -6.73 15.06 -1.39
CA GLY A 26 -7.73 14.37 -0.58
C GLY A 26 -7.63 12.85 -0.63
N LYS A 27 -7.48 12.26 -1.82
CA LYS A 27 -7.33 10.79 -1.97
C LYS A 27 -6.04 10.27 -1.34
N THR A 28 -4.96 11.06 -1.39
CA THR A 28 -3.68 10.66 -0.76
C THR A 28 -3.79 10.66 0.76
N ILE A 29 -4.48 11.63 1.35
CA ILE A 29 -4.71 11.71 2.80
C ILE A 29 -5.62 10.57 3.26
N ASP A 30 -6.69 10.27 2.51
CA ASP A 30 -7.60 9.16 2.82
C ASP A 30 -6.86 7.82 2.79
N ASP A 31 -6.00 7.58 1.79
CA ASP A 31 -5.21 6.35 1.70
C ASP A 31 -4.18 6.20 2.85
N GLN A 32 -3.69 7.30 3.44
CA GLN A 32 -2.79 7.22 4.60
C GLN A 32 -3.52 6.82 5.88
N SER A 33 -4.75 7.26 6.07
CA SER A 33 -5.56 6.98 7.26
C SER A 33 -6.36 5.67 7.17
N LEU A 34 -6.67 5.23 5.94
CA LEU A 34 -7.54 4.08 5.70
C LEU A 34 -7.01 2.77 6.30
N PRO A 35 -5.71 2.40 6.20
CA PRO A 35 -5.21 1.17 6.82
C PRO A 35 -5.43 1.11 8.32
N SER A 36 -5.26 2.23 9.03
CA SER A 36 -5.48 2.31 10.48
C SER A 36 -6.95 2.13 10.85
N LYS A 37 -7.87 2.74 10.09
CA LYS A 37 -9.32 2.58 10.29
C LYS A 37 -9.75 1.13 10.04
N VAL A 38 -9.28 0.53 8.95
CA VAL A 38 -9.56 -0.86 8.61
C VAL A 38 -8.99 -1.81 9.67
N ARG A 39 -7.74 -1.60 10.10
CA ARG A 39 -7.11 -2.38 11.15
C ARG A 39 -7.94 -2.36 12.43
N ALA A 40 -8.36 -1.18 12.89
CA ALA A 40 -9.20 -1.05 14.08
C ALA A 40 -10.51 -1.83 13.97
N LYS A 41 -11.15 -1.84 12.79
CA LYS A 41 -12.36 -2.63 12.53
C LYS A 41 -12.08 -4.13 12.56
N VAL A 42 -10.99 -4.58 11.95
CA VAL A 42 -10.60 -6.00 11.90
C VAL A 42 -10.25 -6.51 13.30
N GLU A 43 -9.40 -5.78 14.03
CA GLU A 43 -9.01 -6.16 15.40
C GLU A 43 -10.17 -6.09 16.39
N GLY A 44 -11.12 -5.18 16.18
CA GLY A 44 -12.34 -5.06 16.99
C GLY A 44 -13.38 -6.14 16.71
N ALA A 45 -13.29 -6.86 15.58
CA ALA A 45 -14.25 -7.90 15.23
C ALA A 45 -14.06 -9.20 16.02
N SER A 46 -12.83 -9.51 16.47
CA SER A 46 -12.54 -10.67 17.32
C SER A 46 -11.22 -10.47 18.09
N PRO A 47 -11.15 -10.91 19.37
CA PRO A 47 -9.88 -10.97 20.11
C PRO A 47 -8.79 -11.77 19.38
N ASP A 48 -9.16 -12.86 18.71
CA ASP A 48 -8.23 -13.72 17.98
C ASP A 48 -7.60 -13.02 16.76
N LEU A 49 -8.33 -12.09 16.12
CA LEU A 49 -7.77 -11.27 15.04
C LEU A 49 -6.73 -10.28 15.55
N LYS A 50 -6.84 -9.87 16.82
CA LYS A 50 -5.89 -8.95 17.45
C LYS A 50 -4.66 -9.66 18.02
N THR A 51 -4.84 -10.84 18.65
CA THR A 51 -3.80 -11.48 19.46
C THR A 51 -3.19 -12.74 18.84
N ASN A 52 -3.99 -13.49 18.07
CA ASN A 52 -3.62 -14.80 17.55
C ASN A 52 -3.44 -14.81 16.02
N SER A 53 -3.54 -13.64 15.37
CA SER A 53 -3.36 -13.47 13.94
C SER A 53 -2.26 -12.45 13.65
N HIS A 54 -1.65 -12.56 12.49
CA HIS A 54 -0.78 -11.53 11.92
C HIS A 54 -1.49 -10.93 10.71
N VAL A 55 -2.13 -9.77 10.89
CA VAL A 55 -2.88 -9.10 9.83
C VAL A 55 -2.16 -7.82 9.41
N VAL A 56 -1.69 -7.81 8.16
CA VAL A 56 -1.15 -6.63 7.50
C VAL A 56 -2.24 -6.01 6.66
N VAL A 57 -2.50 -4.72 6.89
CA VAL A 57 -3.48 -3.93 6.14
C VAL A 57 -2.73 -2.91 5.30
N ALA A 58 -2.96 -2.93 4.00
CA ALA A 58 -2.47 -1.94 3.07
C ALA A 58 -3.62 -1.39 2.23
N SER A 59 -3.53 -0.14 1.78
CA SER A 59 -4.51 0.43 0.86
C SER A 59 -3.85 1.23 -0.26
N TYR A 60 -4.52 1.28 -1.39
CA TYR A 60 -4.20 2.12 -2.51
C TYR A 60 -5.50 2.53 -3.22
N ASN A 61 -5.78 3.82 -3.33
CA ASN A 61 -6.99 4.36 -3.98
C ASN A 61 -8.30 3.73 -3.46
N GLY A 62 -8.40 3.48 -2.12
CA GLY A 62 -9.56 2.84 -1.50
C GLY A 62 -9.67 1.33 -1.72
N VAL A 63 -8.77 0.72 -2.48
CA VAL A 63 -8.62 -0.74 -2.56
C VAL A 63 -7.77 -1.19 -1.38
N VAL A 64 -8.29 -2.10 -0.58
CA VAL A 64 -7.66 -2.62 0.63
C VAL A 64 -7.17 -4.03 0.42
N LEU A 65 -5.94 -4.30 0.84
CA LEU A 65 -5.36 -5.62 0.98
C LEU A 65 -5.35 -6.00 2.47
N LEU A 66 -5.84 -7.20 2.77
CA LEU A 66 -5.55 -7.92 4.00
C LEU A 66 -4.59 -9.06 3.67
N ALA A 67 -3.36 -8.99 4.13
CA ALA A 67 -2.35 -10.04 3.97
C ALA A 67 -1.90 -10.55 5.35
N GLY A 68 -1.15 -11.64 5.37
CA GLY A 68 -0.69 -12.26 6.60
C GLY A 68 -1.41 -13.56 6.93
N GLN A 69 -1.52 -13.89 8.21
CA GLN A 69 -1.98 -15.20 8.66
C GLN A 69 -3.01 -15.10 9.78
N THR A 70 -3.96 -16.02 9.76
CA THR A 70 -4.95 -16.25 10.82
C THR A 70 -5.14 -17.76 11.04
N PRO A 71 -5.35 -18.23 12.29
CA PRO A 71 -5.37 -19.68 12.56
C PRO A 71 -6.61 -20.40 12.04
N ARG A 72 -7.70 -19.70 11.69
CA ARG A 72 -8.98 -20.30 11.29
C ARG A 72 -9.63 -19.59 10.09
N ALA A 73 -10.38 -20.34 9.31
CA ALA A 73 -11.08 -19.83 8.13
C ALA A 73 -12.20 -18.84 8.47
N ASP A 74 -12.94 -19.07 9.58
CA ASP A 74 -13.98 -18.15 10.06
C ASP A 74 -13.43 -16.77 10.42
N LEU A 75 -12.23 -16.69 10.98
CA LEU A 75 -11.54 -15.44 11.27
C LEU A 75 -11.12 -14.72 9.99
N LYS A 76 -10.68 -15.45 8.96
CA LYS A 76 -10.40 -14.86 7.64
C LYS A 76 -11.64 -14.20 7.06
N GLU A 77 -12.79 -14.90 7.08
CA GLU A 77 -14.05 -14.33 6.59
C GLU A 77 -14.50 -13.13 7.41
N LEU A 78 -14.40 -13.22 8.73
CA LEU A 78 -14.76 -12.15 9.65
C LEU A 78 -13.90 -10.90 9.40
N ALA A 79 -12.59 -11.08 9.22
CA ALA A 79 -11.68 -9.98 8.89
C ALA A 79 -12.06 -9.28 7.59
N GLY A 80 -12.42 -10.05 6.55
CA GLY A 80 -12.87 -9.51 5.27
C GLY A 80 -14.14 -8.68 5.39
N LYS A 81 -15.16 -9.18 6.12
CA LYS A 81 -16.42 -8.48 6.39
C LYS A 81 -16.18 -7.19 7.19
N ALA A 82 -15.34 -7.27 8.23
CA ALA A 82 -14.99 -6.11 9.05
C ALA A 82 -14.26 -5.03 8.22
N ALA A 83 -13.30 -5.43 7.39
CA ALA A 83 -12.60 -4.51 6.50
C ALA A 83 -13.54 -3.82 5.49
N GLN A 84 -14.48 -4.58 4.90
CA GLN A 84 -15.45 -4.03 3.94
C GLN A 84 -16.40 -3.00 4.58
N SER A 85 -16.66 -3.10 5.89
CA SER A 85 -17.52 -2.16 6.62
C SER A 85 -16.84 -0.82 6.95
N ALA A 86 -15.55 -0.68 6.72
CA ALA A 86 -14.83 0.54 7.04
C ALA A 86 -15.10 1.65 6.00
N GLN A 87 -15.33 2.85 6.50
CA GLN A 87 -15.59 4.01 5.64
C GLN A 87 -14.38 4.33 4.75
N GLY A 88 -14.60 4.53 3.45
CA GLY A 88 -13.58 4.80 2.45
C GLY A 88 -13.07 3.54 1.72
N VAL A 89 -13.51 2.35 2.11
CA VAL A 89 -13.18 1.09 1.43
C VAL A 89 -14.04 0.93 0.19
N ARG A 90 -13.41 0.82 -0.97
CA ARG A 90 -14.07 0.54 -2.27
C ARG A 90 -14.07 -0.96 -2.56
N ARG A 91 -13.00 -1.64 -2.22
CA ARG A 91 -12.80 -3.08 -2.46
C ARG A 91 -11.86 -3.67 -1.43
N VAL A 92 -12.08 -4.92 -1.05
CA VAL A 92 -11.17 -5.68 -0.18
C VAL A 92 -10.65 -6.90 -0.94
N HIS A 93 -9.33 -7.04 -0.96
CA HIS A 93 -8.63 -8.26 -1.32
C HIS A 93 -8.21 -8.97 -0.04
N ASN A 94 -8.94 -10.03 0.31
CA ASN A 94 -8.67 -10.79 1.52
C ASN A 94 -7.76 -11.99 1.20
N GLU A 95 -6.47 -11.73 1.24
CA GLU A 95 -5.39 -12.69 0.96
C GLU A 95 -4.82 -13.34 2.24
N LEU A 96 -5.54 -13.22 3.37
CA LEU A 96 -5.12 -13.90 4.61
C LEU A 96 -4.98 -15.40 4.39
N GLN A 97 -3.86 -15.96 4.80
CA GLN A 97 -3.63 -17.39 4.81
C GLN A 97 -4.17 -18.01 6.11
N VAL A 98 -4.79 -19.18 6.00
CA VAL A 98 -5.23 -19.94 7.19
C VAL A 98 -4.06 -20.77 7.69
N LEU A 99 -3.20 -20.14 8.46
CA LEU A 99 -1.94 -20.67 9.01
C LEU A 99 -1.65 -19.98 10.34
N PRO A 100 -0.80 -20.57 11.19
CA PRO A 100 -0.23 -19.86 12.35
C PRO A 100 0.53 -18.60 11.89
N PRO A 101 0.58 -17.54 12.72
CA PRO A 101 1.34 -16.33 12.44
C PRO A 101 2.81 -16.62 12.08
N SER A 102 3.34 -15.91 11.10
CA SER A 102 4.74 -16.02 10.69
C SER A 102 5.70 -15.63 11.80
N SER A 103 6.89 -16.24 11.82
CA SER A 103 7.94 -15.91 12.78
C SER A 103 8.53 -14.52 12.52
N THR A 104 9.16 -13.95 13.54
CA THR A 104 9.88 -12.66 13.40
C THR A 104 10.95 -12.73 12.32
N LEU A 105 11.65 -13.84 12.20
CA LEU A 105 12.67 -14.04 11.17
C LEU A 105 12.07 -14.04 9.76
N ALA A 106 10.92 -14.71 9.56
CA ALA A 106 10.21 -14.68 8.28
C ALA A 106 9.82 -13.25 7.89
N ARG A 107 9.30 -12.46 8.84
CA ARG A 107 8.93 -11.05 8.59
C ARG A 107 10.12 -10.16 8.28
N LEU A 108 11.28 -10.39 8.90
CA LEU A 108 12.52 -9.69 8.55
C LEU A 108 12.99 -10.02 7.12
N ASN A 109 12.88 -11.28 6.72
CA ASN A 109 13.15 -11.71 5.36
C ASN A 109 12.21 -11.03 4.36
N ASP A 110 10.90 -11.00 4.64
CA ASP A 110 9.89 -10.33 3.82
C ASP A 110 10.18 -8.81 3.68
N SER A 111 10.59 -8.15 4.74
CA SER A 111 11.02 -6.75 4.71
C SER A 111 12.23 -6.54 3.79
N THR A 112 13.18 -7.48 3.80
CA THR A 112 14.35 -7.45 2.92
C THR A 112 13.94 -7.62 1.45
N ILE A 113 13.02 -8.54 1.16
CA ILE A 113 12.47 -8.76 -0.19
C ILE A 113 11.76 -7.49 -0.67
N THR A 114 10.89 -6.91 0.16
CA THR A 114 10.19 -5.65 -0.17
C THR A 114 11.17 -4.53 -0.50
N THR A 115 12.25 -4.37 0.28
CA THR A 115 13.27 -3.35 0.05
C THR A 115 13.97 -3.56 -1.30
N LYS A 116 14.39 -4.80 -1.59
CA LYS A 116 15.03 -5.15 -2.87
C LYS A 116 14.11 -4.83 -4.06
N ILE A 117 12.85 -5.23 -3.98
CA ILE A 117 11.84 -4.96 -5.02
C ILE A 117 11.69 -3.46 -5.24
N THR A 118 11.45 -2.70 -4.17
CA THR A 118 11.23 -1.26 -4.26
C THR A 118 12.44 -0.54 -4.87
N THR A 119 13.66 -0.95 -4.49
CA THR A 119 14.90 -0.41 -5.06
C THR A 119 15.02 -0.71 -6.55
N GLN A 120 14.71 -1.94 -6.98
CA GLN A 120 14.77 -2.31 -8.40
C GLN A 120 13.70 -1.61 -9.24
N LEU A 121 12.48 -1.48 -8.74
CA LEU A 121 11.41 -0.72 -9.40
C LEU A 121 11.79 0.77 -9.55
N LEU A 122 12.44 1.34 -8.54
CA LEU A 122 12.90 2.73 -8.59
C LEU A 122 14.05 2.91 -9.59
N ALA A 123 14.97 1.95 -9.66
CA ALA A 123 16.15 2.01 -10.52
C ALA A 123 15.84 1.82 -12.02
N ASP A 124 14.75 1.14 -12.35
CA ASP A 124 14.36 0.85 -13.76
C ASP A 124 13.99 2.12 -14.54
N GLY A 125 13.39 3.12 -13.88
CA GLY A 125 13.02 4.42 -14.46
C GLY A 125 11.87 4.39 -15.48
N LYS A 126 11.44 3.23 -15.97
CA LYS A 126 10.29 3.05 -16.88
C LYS A 126 9.02 2.67 -16.12
N VAL A 127 9.17 2.16 -14.91
CA VAL A 127 8.07 1.81 -14.02
C VAL A 127 7.75 3.01 -13.12
N PRO A 128 6.48 3.45 -13.03
CA PRO A 128 6.08 4.52 -12.11
C PRO A 128 6.09 4.01 -10.66
N SER A 129 7.28 3.80 -10.10
CA SER A 129 7.47 3.18 -8.77
C SER A 129 6.71 3.88 -7.65
N SER A 130 6.52 5.21 -7.74
CA SER A 130 5.73 5.99 -6.79
C SER A 130 4.22 5.67 -6.82
N GLN A 131 3.74 5.05 -7.89
CA GLN A 131 2.34 4.61 -8.04
C GLN A 131 2.15 3.13 -7.73
N ILE A 132 3.20 2.44 -7.30
CA ILE A 132 3.16 1.01 -6.95
C ILE A 132 3.45 0.84 -5.47
N LYS A 133 2.54 0.19 -4.77
CA LYS A 133 2.72 -0.23 -3.39
C LYS A 133 3.07 -1.71 -3.37
N VAL A 134 4.18 -2.04 -2.72
CA VAL A 134 4.70 -3.41 -2.59
C VAL A 134 4.52 -3.86 -1.15
N ILE A 135 3.90 -5.02 -0.96
CA ILE A 135 3.76 -5.69 0.34
C ILE A 135 4.26 -7.12 0.15
N THR A 136 5.09 -7.59 1.07
CA THR A 136 5.54 -9.00 1.07
C THR A 136 5.12 -9.66 2.38
N GLU A 137 4.49 -10.83 2.28
CA GLU A 137 4.09 -11.67 3.40
C GLU A 137 4.35 -13.14 3.07
N ASN A 138 5.19 -13.78 3.88
CA ASN A 138 5.58 -15.19 3.72
C ASN A 138 6.07 -15.51 2.29
N GLY A 139 6.93 -14.65 1.73
CA GLY A 139 7.47 -14.77 0.38
C GLY A 139 6.48 -14.45 -0.75
N ILE A 140 5.22 -14.12 -0.43
CA ILE A 140 4.22 -13.70 -1.40
C ILE A 140 4.27 -12.18 -1.53
N VAL A 141 4.47 -11.70 -2.75
CA VAL A 141 4.52 -10.27 -3.06
C VAL A 141 3.18 -9.82 -3.64
N TYR A 142 2.59 -8.82 -3.00
CA TYR A 142 1.36 -8.16 -3.43
C TYR A 142 1.72 -6.81 -4.02
N LEU A 143 1.24 -6.54 -5.24
CA LEU A 143 1.49 -5.31 -5.96
C LEU A 143 0.16 -4.56 -6.16
N LEU A 144 0.01 -3.42 -5.49
CA LEU A 144 -1.15 -2.52 -5.63
C LEU A 144 -0.71 -1.27 -6.38
N GLY A 145 -1.60 -0.67 -7.13
CA GLY A 145 -1.30 0.58 -7.86
C GLY A 145 -2.36 0.90 -8.90
N LEU A 146 -2.30 2.11 -9.43
CA LEU A 146 -3.12 2.55 -10.55
C LEU A 146 -2.19 2.88 -11.71
N ILE A 147 -2.00 1.93 -12.64
CA ILE A 147 -1.00 1.96 -13.69
C ILE A 147 -1.55 1.34 -14.99
N THR A 148 -0.85 1.49 -16.09
CA THR A 148 -1.19 0.83 -17.35
C THR A 148 -0.86 -0.66 -17.33
N ARG A 149 -1.47 -1.43 -18.24
CA ARG A 149 -1.18 -2.88 -18.37
C ARG A 149 0.29 -3.14 -18.74
N GLN A 150 0.88 -2.23 -19.54
CA GLN A 150 2.29 -2.34 -19.96
C GLN A 150 3.23 -2.14 -18.76
N GLU A 151 2.99 -1.11 -17.95
CA GLU A 151 3.77 -0.85 -16.72
C GLU A 151 3.62 -1.98 -15.71
N ALA A 152 2.42 -2.54 -15.57
CA ALA A 152 2.17 -3.69 -14.69
C ALA A 152 2.93 -4.95 -15.15
N ALA A 153 3.02 -5.19 -16.45
CA ALA A 153 3.80 -6.30 -17.00
C ALA A 153 5.29 -6.11 -16.71
N LEU A 154 5.82 -4.90 -16.94
CA LEU A 154 7.21 -4.58 -16.67
C LEU A 154 7.54 -4.69 -15.17
N ALA A 155 6.72 -4.10 -14.29
CA ALA A 155 6.88 -4.21 -12.85
C ALA A 155 6.88 -5.67 -12.39
N THR A 156 5.97 -6.49 -12.92
CA THR A 156 5.90 -7.92 -12.60
C THR A 156 7.18 -8.66 -13.03
N SER A 157 7.70 -8.35 -14.22
CA SER A 157 8.94 -8.95 -14.73
C SER A 157 10.16 -8.63 -13.83
N ILE A 158 10.24 -7.38 -13.34
CA ILE A 158 11.29 -6.98 -12.39
C ILE A 158 11.17 -7.79 -11.09
N VAL A 159 9.96 -7.86 -10.53
CA VAL A 159 9.72 -8.55 -9.25
C VAL A 159 9.99 -10.05 -9.33
N GLN A 160 9.71 -10.69 -10.47
CA GLN A 160 9.97 -12.13 -10.69
C GLN A 160 11.47 -12.51 -10.52
N ASN A 161 12.37 -11.58 -10.81
CA ASN A 161 13.82 -11.81 -10.73
C ASN A 161 14.40 -11.54 -9.33
N VAL A 162 13.59 -11.11 -8.35
CA VAL A 162 14.08 -10.84 -7.00
C VAL A 162 14.15 -12.14 -6.19
N SER A 163 15.35 -12.43 -5.69
CA SER A 163 15.56 -13.61 -4.85
C SER A 163 14.72 -13.57 -3.57
N GLY A 164 14.05 -14.69 -3.28
CA GLY A 164 13.16 -14.85 -2.14
C GLY A 164 11.67 -14.69 -2.47
N VAL A 165 11.33 -14.18 -3.66
CA VAL A 165 9.95 -14.11 -4.13
C VAL A 165 9.46 -15.52 -4.51
N GLN A 166 8.39 -15.97 -3.85
CA GLN A 166 7.78 -17.28 -4.12
C GLN A 166 6.55 -17.17 -5.02
N ARG A 167 5.78 -16.08 -4.86
CA ARG A 167 4.56 -15.81 -5.62
C ARG A 167 4.31 -14.32 -5.74
N ILE A 168 3.70 -13.90 -6.85
CA ILE A 168 3.28 -12.52 -7.09
C ILE A 168 1.77 -12.49 -7.26
N VAL A 169 1.11 -11.61 -6.50
CA VAL A 169 -0.32 -11.31 -6.59
C VAL A 169 -0.47 -9.87 -7.09
N ARG A 170 -1.04 -9.72 -8.27
CA ARG A 170 -1.24 -8.40 -8.91
C ARG A 170 -2.63 -7.89 -8.55
N LEU A 171 -2.68 -6.80 -7.81
CA LEU A 171 -3.89 -6.12 -7.36
C LEU A 171 -3.98 -4.71 -7.96
N PHE A 172 -3.47 -4.54 -9.18
CA PHE A 172 -3.50 -3.28 -9.90
C PHE A 172 -4.90 -2.91 -10.37
N GLU A 173 -5.23 -1.64 -10.30
CA GLU A 173 -6.26 -1.01 -11.12
C GLU A 173 -5.56 -0.47 -12.37
N TYR A 174 -6.20 -0.60 -13.54
CA TYR A 174 -5.58 -0.21 -14.80
C TYR A 174 -6.14 1.12 -15.30
N THR A 175 -5.21 2.00 -15.71
CA THR A 175 -5.53 3.14 -16.56
C THR A 175 -5.54 2.72 -18.03
N ASN A 176 -6.37 3.39 -18.83
CA ASN A 176 -6.43 3.17 -20.27
C ASN A 176 -5.21 3.77 -20.96
#